data_bc527297e2ea8659352793e6158b0233
#
_entry.id   bc527297e2ea8659352793e6158b0233
#
_cell.length_a   1.000
_cell.length_b   1.000
_cell.length_c   1.000
_cell.angle_alpha   90.00
_cell.angle_beta   90.00
_cell.angle_gamma   90.00
#
_symmetry.space_group_name_H-M   'P 1'
#
loop_
_entity.id
_entity.type
_entity.pdbx_description
1 polymer ?
#
loop_
_entity_poly.entity_id
_entity_poly.type
_entity_poly.pdbx_seq_one_letter_code
_entity_poly.pdbx_strand_id
1 'polypeptide(L)'
;MACARPLISVYSEKGESSGKNVTLPAVFXAPIRPDMVNFVHINLRKNNRQPYAVSELAGHQTSAESWGTNRAVARTPRVRGGGTHRSGQGAFGNMCRGGRMFAPTKTWRRWHRRVNXXXXXXAICSALAASALPALVMSKGHPIEDVPELPLVVEDKAEGYKKTMEAVLLLKKLKAWNDIKKVYASQRMRAGKGKMRNXXXXXXXXXXXIYNEDNGIIKAFRNIPGITLLNVSKLNILKLAPGGXXGRFCIWTESAFRKLDELCGTWRKAASLKSTYNLPMHKMLNTDRSRILKSPEIQSALRAPRKKIHRRVLKKNPLKNPRIMLKLNPYAKTMRRNTILRQARNHKIRMDKAAAALEAKSXXXXXXXXXXXXXXXXXXXXXXXXXXXXXXXXXXXXXXXXXXXXXXXXXXXXXXXXXXXXXXXXXXXXXXQIILDS
;
A
#
# COMPACT_ATOMS: atom_id res chain seq x y z
N MET A 1 7.04 0.89 -32.29
CA MET A 1 5.99 1.55 -31.52
C MET A 1 5.27 2.60 -32.33
N ALA A 2 4.01 2.40 -32.55
CA ALA A 2 3.22 3.31 -33.37
C ALA A 2 2.35 4.19 -32.48
N CYS A 3 2.87 5.34 -32.11
CA CYS A 3 2.11 6.31 -31.32
C CYS A 3 1.60 7.39 -32.26
N ALA A 4 0.35 7.79 -32.05
CA ALA A 4 -0.20 8.90 -32.80
C ALA A 4 0.52 10.18 -32.45
N ARG A 5 0.88 10.95 -33.49
CA ARG A 5 1.54 12.23 -33.30
C ARG A 5 0.65 13.32 -33.89
N PRO A 6 -0.27 13.83 -33.09
CA PRO A 6 -1.21 14.84 -33.63
C PRO A 6 -0.53 16.15 -33.94
N LEU A 7 -1.23 16.96 -34.73
CA LEU A 7 -0.77 18.32 -34.99
C LEU A 7 -1.10 19.21 -33.82
N ILE A 8 -0.13 20.05 -33.45
CA ILE A 8 -0.27 21.01 -32.36
C ILE A 8 -0.30 22.39 -32.96
N SER A 9 -1.25 23.21 -32.55
CA SER A 9 -1.38 24.56 -33.06
C SER A 9 -0.30 25.48 -32.50
N VAL A 10 0.18 26.38 -33.36
CA VAL A 10 1.11 27.43 -32.91
C VAL A 10 0.27 28.70 -32.68
N TYR A 11 0.44 29.31 -31.52
CA TYR A 11 -0.38 30.45 -31.10
C TYR A 11 0.36 31.76 -31.32
N SER A 12 -0.39 32.76 -31.78
CA SER A 12 0.15 34.07 -32.03
C SER A 12 0.23 34.88 -30.72
N GLU A 13 0.81 36.06 -30.82
CA GLU A 13 0.91 36.92 -29.65
C GLU A 13 -0.46 37.41 -29.17
N LYS A 14 -1.50 37.24 -29.99
CA LYS A 14 -2.86 37.60 -29.60
C LYS A 14 -3.58 36.45 -28.88
N GLY A 15 -2.90 35.33 -28.70
CA GLY A 15 -3.51 34.17 -28.06
C GLY A 15 -4.42 33.37 -28.96
N GLU A 16 -4.36 33.57 -30.25
CA GLU A 16 -5.17 32.86 -31.22
C GLU A 16 -4.28 32.00 -32.08
N SER A 17 -4.88 30.94 -32.66
CA SER A 17 -4.12 30.09 -33.56
C SER A 17 -3.57 30.91 -34.72
N SER A 18 -2.30 30.73 -35.00
CA SER A 18 -1.65 31.46 -36.09
C SER A 18 -1.91 30.83 -37.46
N GLY A 19 -2.54 29.66 -37.47
CA GLY A 19 -2.74 28.91 -38.69
C GLY A 19 -1.64 27.92 -38.97
N LYS A 20 -0.55 27.94 -38.26
CA LYS A 20 0.52 26.97 -38.41
C LYS A 20 0.30 25.81 -37.45
N ASN A 21 0.76 24.64 -37.86
CA ASN A 21 0.70 23.44 -37.02
C ASN A 21 2.06 22.76 -37.00
N VAL A 22 2.34 22.11 -35.91
CA VAL A 22 3.58 21.33 -35.75
C VAL A 22 3.20 19.93 -35.30
N THR A 23 3.80 18.92 -35.94
CA THR A 23 3.59 17.55 -35.51
C THR A 23 4.17 17.37 -34.11
N LEU A 24 3.43 16.72 -33.23
CA LEU A 24 3.89 16.50 -31.87
C LEU A 24 5.22 15.75 -31.92
N PRO A 25 6.28 16.27 -31.31
CA PRO A 25 7.53 15.53 -31.28
C PRO A 25 7.38 14.18 -30.60
N ALA A 26 8.13 13.20 -31.09
CA ALA A 26 8.01 11.84 -30.60
C ALA A 26 8.35 11.70 -29.12
N VAL A 27 9.16 12.60 -28.59
CA VAL A 27 9.56 12.51 -27.19
C VAL A 27 8.37 12.57 -26.25
N PHE A 28 7.31 13.28 -26.63
CA PHE A 28 6.11 13.35 -25.79
C PHE A 28 5.35 12.05 -25.69
N UNK A 29 5.73 11.19 -26.49
CA UNK A 29 5.21 9.92 -26.45
C UNK A 29 6.11 8.92 -25.76
N ALA A 30 7.04 9.35 -25.02
CA ALA A 30 7.97 8.47 -24.31
C ALA A 30 7.32 7.92 -23.05
N PRO A 31 7.82 6.77 -22.55
CA PRO A 31 7.26 6.26 -21.29
C PRO A 31 7.58 7.20 -20.12
N ILE A 32 6.61 7.38 -19.23
CA ILE A 32 6.77 8.24 -18.07
C ILE A 32 7.20 7.38 -16.89
N ARG A 33 8.42 7.63 -16.41
CA ARG A 33 9.02 6.84 -15.35
C ARG A 33 9.30 7.74 -14.14
N PRO A 34 8.32 7.88 -13.23
CA PRO A 34 8.55 8.74 -12.06
C PRO A 34 9.71 8.30 -11.19
N ASP A 35 9.94 7.00 -11.09
CA ASP A 35 11.05 6.50 -10.29
C ASP A 35 12.39 6.96 -10.85
N MET A 36 12.52 6.94 -12.16
CA MET A 36 13.77 7.36 -12.78
C MET A 36 13.97 8.86 -12.65
N VAL A 37 12.90 9.63 -12.83
CA VAL A 37 12.98 11.09 -12.68
C VAL A 37 13.39 11.45 -11.25
N ASN A 38 12.79 10.79 -10.28
CA ASN A 38 13.11 11.05 -8.89
C ASN A 38 14.55 10.70 -8.55
N PHE A 39 15.01 9.56 -9.05
CA PHE A 39 16.38 9.13 -8.80
C PHE A 39 17.40 10.14 -9.37
N VAL A 40 17.18 10.55 -10.62
CA VAL A 40 18.11 11.48 -11.26
C VAL A 40 18.06 12.84 -10.56
N HIS A 41 16.86 13.29 -10.21
CA HIS A 41 16.71 14.59 -9.54
C HIS A 41 17.43 14.61 -8.20
N ILE A 42 17.26 13.57 -7.41
CA ILE A 42 17.88 13.51 -6.08
C ILE A 42 19.39 13.57 -6.21
N ASN A 43 19.94 12.82 -7.15
CA ASN A 43 21.40 12.77 -7.30
C ASN A 43 21.97 14.06 -7.87
N LEU A 44 21.30 14.65 -8.86
CA LEU A 44 21.80 15.89 -9.43
C LEU A 44 21.65 17.05 -8.47
N ARG A 45 20.67 17.02 -7.59
CA ARG A 45 20.50 18.09 -6.60
C ARG A 45 21.66 18.14 -5.64
N LYS A 46 22.34 17.02 -5.43
CA LYS A 46 23.49 16.99 -4.51
C LYS A 46 24.74 17.61 -5.12
N ASN A 47 24.73 17.86 -6.42
CA ASN A 47 25.94 18.32 -7.08
C ASN A 47 26.21 19.82 -6.90
N ASN A 48 25.29 20.56 -6.35
CA ASN A 48 25.52 21.99 -6.09
C ASN A 48 25.80 22.28 -4.62
N ARG A 49 26.02 21.23 -3.83
CA ARG A 49 26.32 21.40 -2.41
C ARG A 49 27.79 21.80 -2.23
N GLN A 50 28.03 22.64 -1.27
CA GLN A 50 29.37 22.98 -0.85
C GLN A 50 29.69 22.28 0.45
N PRO A 51 30.95 21.85 0.63
CA PRO A 51 31.30 21.17 1.88
C PRO A 51 31.10 22.06 3.11
N TYR A 52 30.65 21.45 4.16
CA TYR A 52 30.58 22.12 5.46
C TYR A 52 31.00 21.14 6.54
N ALA A 53 31.57 21.67 7.60
CA ALA A 53 31.96 20.84 8.72
C ALA A 53 32.33 21.74 9.89
N VAL A 54 32.33 21.15 11.06
CA VAL A 54 32.86 21.87 12.21
C VAL A 54 34.39 21.92 12.06
N SER A 55 34.98 22.86 12.75
CA SER A 55 36.45 23.00 12.73
C SER A 55 37.10 21.73 13.24
N GLU A 56 38.22 21.35 12.63
CA GLU A 56 39.00 20.24 13.11
C GLU A 56 39.43 20.41 14.56
N LEU A 57 39.58 21.68 14.97
CA LEU A 57 40.11 21.99 16.29
C LEU A 57 39.02 22.18 17.32
N ALA A 58 37.76 22.20 16.90
CA ALA A 58 36.66 22.47 17.83
C ALA A 58 36.62 21.36 18.87
N GLY A 59 36.65 21.77 20.14
CA GLY A 59 36.62 20.83 21.23
C GLY A 59 37.96 20.22 21.60
N HIS A 60 39.00 20.53 20.83
CA HIS A 60 40.33 19.96 21.06
C HIS A 60 41.36 20.99 21.55
N GLN A 61 40.94 22.23 21.72
CA GLN A 61 41.92 23.31 22.00
C GLN A 61 42.07 23.59 23.51
N THR A 62 42.05 22.54 24.31
CA THR A 62 42.29 22.67 25.73
C THR A 62 43.41 21.75 26.16
N SER A 63 44.09 22.11 27.23
CA SER A 63 45.11 21.26 27.84
C SER A 63 44.38 20.37 28.83
N ALA A 64 44.09 19.16 28.43
CA ALA A 64 43.33 18.25 29.26
C ALA A 64 43.99 16.88 29.26
N GLU A 65 43.86 16.21 30.38
CA GLU A 65 44.47 14.92 30.55
C GLU A 65 43.61 14.14 31.56
N SER A 66 43.51 12.85 31.32
CA SER A 66 42.74 12.03 32.25
C SER A 66 43.42 12.00 33.61
N TRP A 67 42.61 12.10 34.68
CA TRP A 67 43.12 11.94 36.01
C TRP A 67 43.36 10.48 36.38
N GLY A 68 42.95 9.57 35.51
CA GLY A 68 43.12 8.16 35.73
C GLY A 68 42.19 7.64 36.81
N THR A 69 42.58 6.53 37.38
CA THR A 69 41.81 5.92 38.45
C THR A 69 42.28 6.44 39.83
N ASN A 70 41.56 6.05 40.85
CA ASN A 70 41.92 6.34 42.26
C ASN A 70 41.60 7.75 42.75
N ARG A 71 40.91 8.56 41.96
CA ARG A 71 40.49 9.89 42.43
C ARG A 71 39.01 10.00 42.66
N ALA A 72 38.31 8.89 42.56
CA ALA A 72 36.85 8.87 42.79
C ALA A 72 36.08 9.74 41.80
N VAL A 73 36.61 9.98 40.62
CA VAL A 73 35.95 10.70 39.54
C VAL A 73 36.09 9.91 38.26
N ALA A 74 35.26 10.22 37.30
CA ALA A 74 35.32 9.56 36.00
C ALA A 74 36.69 9.80 35.34
N ARG A 75 37.10 8.87 34.51
CA ARG A 75 38.40 8.93 33.86
C ARG A 75 38.41 9.84 32.62
N THR A 76 37.34 10.59 32.39
CA THR A 76 37.30 11.56 31.31
C THR A 76 38.44 12.55 31.41
N PRO A 77 39.07 12.94 30.29
CA PRO A 77 40.08 14.00 30.39
C PRO A 77 39.51 15.27 31.00
N ARG A 78 40.30 15.92 31.85
CA ARG A 78 39.88 17.12 32.55
C ARG A 78 40.92 18.22 32.37
N VAL A 79 40.42 19.47 32.41
CA VAL A 79 41.29 20.62 32.19
C VAL A 79 42.29 20.75 33.34
N ARG A 80 43.55 20.95 32.98
CA ARG A 80 44.63 21.09 33.98
C ARG A 80 44.64 22.49 34.59
N GLY A 81 45.38 22.61 35.66
CA GLY A 81 45.56 23.88 36.33
C GLY A 81 44.58 24.07 37.48
N GLY A 82 44.71 25.17 38.12
CA GLY A 82 43.87 25.50 39.25
C GLY A 82 43.54 26.96 39.24
N GLY A 83 42.53 27.33 40.02
CA GLY A 83 42.21 28.71 40.21
C GLY A 83 41.26 29.31 39.21
N THR A 84 40.86 28.59 38.15
CA THR A 84 39.87 29.08 37.20
C THR A 84 38.62 28.22 37.29
N HIS A 85 37.53 28.77 36.79
CA HIS A 85 36.26 28.03 36.78
C HIS A 85 36.31 26.83 35.82
N ARG A 86 37.17 26.90 34.81
CA ARG A 86 37.28 25.82 33.83
C ARG A 86 38.07 24.64 34.36
N SER A 87 38.94 24.86 35.35
CA SER A 87 39.81 23.80 35.86
C SER A 87 39.00 22.63 36.40
N GLY A 88 39.41 21.44 36.06
CA GLY A 88 38.75 20.23 36.55
C GLY A 88 37.54 19.83 35.80
N GLN A 89 37.04 20.66 34.88
CA GLN A 89 35.90 20.27 34.06
C GLN A 89 36.33 19.28 33.00
N GLY A 90 35.41 18.38 32.63
CA GLY A 90 35.69 17.45 31.58
C GLY A 90 35.93 18.16 30.24
N ALA A 91 36.72 17.54 29.40
CA ALA A 91 37.08 18.11 28.10
C ALA A 91 37.17 17.01 27.07
N PHE A 92 37.19 17.42 25.76
CA PHE A 92 37.32 16.59 24.59
C PHE A 92 36.09 15.77 24.28
N GLY A 93 35.52 15.08 25.24
CA GLY A 93 34.41 14.17 25.00
C GLY A 93 33.14 14.87 24.54
N ASN A 94 32.31 14.16 23.82
CA ASN A 94 31.07 14.76 23.34
C ASN A 94 30.08 15.05 24.45
N MET A 95 30.25 14.40 25.60
CA MET A 95 29.41 14.65 26.74
C MET A 95 29.88 15.86 27.56
N CYS A 96 31.00 16.45 27.21
CA CYS A 96 31.57 17.54 27.97
C CYS A 96 31.19 18.88 27.37
N ARG A 97 30.97 19.87 28.23
CA ARG A 97 30.78 21.23 27.80
C ARG A 97 32.05 21.73 27.14
N GLY A 98 31.94 22.27 25.94
CA GLY A 98 33.12 22.72 25.22
C GLY A 98 33.94 21.61 24.61
N GLY A 99 33.44 20.37 24.66
CA GLY A 99 34.11 19.26 24.03
C GLY A 99 33.74 19.15 22.55
N ARG A 100 34.30 18.16 21.87
CA ARG A 100 33.99 17.94 20.48
C ARG A 100 32.64 17.22 20.35
N MET A 101 31.98 17.44 19.24
CA MET A 101 30.72 16.74 19.02
C MET A 101 30.97 15.26 18.73
N PHE A 102 29.96 14.44 18.95
CA PHE A 102 30.04 13.04 18.58
C PHE A 102 30.08 12.92 17.07
N ALA A 103 31.01 12.13 16.54
CA ALA A 103 31.19 11.93 15.11
C ALA A 103 31.22 13.27 14.37
N PRO A 104 32.27 14.06 14.59
CA PRO A 104 32.30 15.39 13.95
C PRO A 104 32.20 15.31 12.44
N THR A 105 31.48 16.27 11.87
CA THR A 105 31.34 16.34 10.43
C THR A 105 32.69 16.70 9.80
N LYS A 106 32.94 16.12 8.64
CA LYS A 106 34.20 16.32 7.93
C LYS A 106 33.91 16.85 6.53
N THR A 107 34.87 17.65 6.00
CA THR A 107 34.70 18.20 4.64
C THR A 107 34.90 17.17 3.56
N TRP A 108 35.51 16.04 3.86
CA TRP A 108 35.80 15.03 2.84
C TRP A 108 34.70 13.97 2.72
N ARG A 109 33.48 14.35 3.08
CA ARG A 109 32.31 13.55 2.78
C ARG A 109 32.11 13.50 1.27
N ARG A 110 31.48 12.43 0.76
CA ARG A 110 31.18 12.35 -0.66
C ARG A 110 29.96 13.23 -0.95
N TRP A 111 30.23 14.46 -1.41
CA TRP A 111 29.19 15.45 -1.59
C TRP A 111 28.42 15.32 -2.89
N HIS A 112 29.13 14.95 -3.95
CA HIS A 112 28.55 14.94 -5.30
C HIS A 112 28.24 13.53 -5.76
N ARG A 113 27.27 13.43 -6.63
CA ARG A 113 26.85 12.16 -7.18
C ARG A 113 26.93 12.22 -8.70
N ARG A 114 27.27 11.11 -9.30
CA ARG A 114 27.31 10.98 -10.75
C ARG A 114 26.06 10.25 -11.23
N VAL A 115 25.50 10.70 -12.39
CA VAL A 115 24.37 10.04 -13.02
C VAL A 115 24.76 9.67 -14.43
N ASN A 116 24.56 8.42 -14.76
CA ASN A 116 24.89 7.98 -16.12
C ASN A 116 24.04 8.70 -17.15
N UNK A 117 24.71 8.94 -18.21
CA UNK A 117 24.06 9.70 -19.27
C UNK A 117 22.81 9.09 -19.77
N UNK A 118 22.75 7.84 -19.84
CA UNK A 118 21.61 7.17 -20.31
C UNK A 118 20.44 7.36 -19.38
N UNK A 119 20.68 7.39 -18.21
CA UNK A 119 19.69 7.62 -17.20
C UNK A 119 19.22 9.07 -17.22
N UNK A 120 20.03 9.86 -17.45
CA UNK A 120 19.67 11.24 -17.52
C UNK A 120 18.87 11.60 -18.73
N UNK A 121 19.12 10.99 -19.71
CA UNK A 121 18.41 11.22 -20.93
C UNK A 121 17.03 10.64 -20.89
N UNK A 122 16.83 9.65 -20.25
CA UNK A 122 15.61 9.01 -19.99
C UNK A 122 14.74 9.82 -19.04
N ALA A 123 15.28 10.33 -18.02
CA ALA A 123 14.55 11.19 -17.10
C ALA A 123 13.99 12.42 -17.79
N ILE A 124 14.78 13.02 -18.59
CA ILE A 124 14.32 14.20 -19.33
C ILE A 124 13.18 13.84 -20.27
N CYS A 125 13.28 12.71 -20.94
CA CYS A 125 12.18 12.27 -21.81
C CYS A 125 10.89 12.06 -21.01
N SER A 126 11.01 11.44 -19.86
CA SER A 126 9.83 11.23 -19.00
C SER A 126 9.24 12.56 -18.55
N ALA A 127 10.08 13.49 -18.18
CA ALA A 127 9.60 14.80 -17.74
C ALA A 127 8.89 15.54 -18.88
N LEU A 128 9.46 15.49 -20.07
CA LEU A 128 8.83 16.13 -21.22
C LEU A 128 7.49 15.47 -21.56
N ALA A 129 7.46 14.15 -21.52
CA ALA A 129 6.21 13.44 -21.82
C ALA A 129 5.12 13.80 -20.81
N ALA A 130 5.50 13.92 -19.56
CA ALA A 130 4.51 14.27 -18.53
C ALA A 130 4.01 15.70 -18.69
N SER A 131 4.84 16.59 -19.23
CA SER A 131 4.44 17.99 -19.40
C SER A 131 3.36 18.17 -20.47
N ALA A 132 3.09 17.15 -21.26
CA ALA A 132 2.06 17.21 -22.31
C ALA A 132 0.71 16.67 -21.85
N LEU A 133 0.63 16.14 -20.64
CA LEU A 133 -0.60 15.54 -20.13
C LEU A 133 -1.27 16.50 -19.14
N PRO A 134 -2.46 17.02 -19.50
CA PRO A 134 -3.09 18.00 -18.62
C PRO A 134 -3.33 17.50 -17.18
N ALA A 135 -3.69 16.22 -17.04
CA ALA A 135 -3.95 15.70 -15.70
C ALA A 135 -2.70 15.76 -14.81
N LEU A 136 -1.56 15.42 -15.38
CA LEU A 136 -0.32 15.45 -14.61
C LEU A 136 0.13 16.89 -14.31
N VAL A 137 -0.07 17.78 -15.28
CA VAL A 137 0.29 19.18 -15.07
C VAL A 137 -0.59 19.80 -13.99
N MET A 138 -1.88 19.51 -14.01
CA MET A 138 -2.76 20.03 -12.97
C MET A 138 -2.45 19.40 -11.61
N SER A 139 -2.05 18.14 -11.60
CA SER A 139 -1.69 17.48 -10.34
C SER A 139 -0.46 18.14 -9.70
N LYS A 140 0.41 18.69 -10.51
CA LYS A 140 1.58 19.37 -9.97
C LYS A 140 1.23 20.73 -9.38
N GLY A 141 0.05 21.24 -9.68
CA GLY A 141 -0.41 22.49 -9.10
C GLY A 141 -0.59 23.65 -10.05
N HIS A 142 -0.44 23.41 -11.34
CA HIS A 142 -0.61 24.49 -12.33
C HIS A 142 -2.08 24.64 -12.71
N PRO A 143 -2.66 25.82 -12.55
CA PRO A 143 -4.04 26.05 -13.00
C PRO A 143 -4.07 26.33 -14.50
N ILE A 144 -4.23 25.28 -15.28
CA ILE A 144 -4.17 25.37 -16.74
C ILE A 144 -5.52 25.13 -17.41
N GLU A 145 -6.61 25.23 -16.66
CA GLU A 145 -7.93 24.92 -17.20
C GLU A 145 -8.29 25.81 -18.40
N ASP A 146 -7.84 27.06 -18.38
CA ASP A 146 -8.17 27.99 -19.44
C ASP A 146 -7.16 28.03 -20.59
N VAL A 147 -6.05 27.32 -20.44
CA VAL A 147 -5.03 27.30 -21.48
C VAL A 147 -5.58 26.56 -22.70
N PRO A 148 -5.41 27.12 -23.90
CA PRO A 148 -6.08 26.56 -25.07
C PRO A 148 -5.60 25.17 -25.46
N GLU A 149 -4.34 24.85 -25.24
CA GLU A 149 -3.79 23.58 -25.69
C GLU A 149 -2.57 23.23 -24.89
N LEU A 150 -2.34 21.95 -24.71
CA LEU A 150 -1.13 21.44 -24.06
C LEU A 150 -0.57 20.32 -24.94
N PRO A 151 0.69 20.35 -25.37
CA PRO A 151 1.70 21.38 -25.09
C PRO A 151 1.35 22.72 -25.72
N LEU A 152 1.76 23.80 -25.09
CA LEU A 152 1.47 25.14 -25.54
C LEU A 152 2.66 25.69 -26.32
N VAL A 153 2.44 26.00 -27.60
CA VAL A 153 3.49 26.46 -28.50
C VAL A 153 3.14 27.85 -29.00
N VAL A 154 4.09 28.75 -28.95
CA VAL A 154 3.89 30.12 -29.44
C VAL A 154 4.83 30.41 -30.59
N GLU A 155 4.54 31.46 -31.32
CA GLU A 155 5.36 31.87 -32.45
C GLU A 155 6.76 32.27 -31.99
N ASP A 156 7.72 32.16 -32.93
CA ASP A 156 9.10 32.54 -32.65
C ASP A 156 9.25 34.05 -32.41
N LYS A 157 8.23 34.83 -32.74
CA LYS A 157 8.26 36.24 -32.43
C LYS A 157 8.52 36.54 -30.96
N ALA A 158 8.05 35.59 -30.08
CA ALA A 158 8.26 35.76 -28.66
C ALA A 158 9.74 35.71 -28.28
N GLU A 159 10.57 35.05 -29.08
CA GLU A 159 12.00 34.99 -28.78
C GLU A 159 12.67 36.36 -28.92
N GLY A 160 12.05 37.25 -29.67
CA GLY A 160 12.56 38.59 -29.86
C GLY A 160 11.98 39.63 -28.91
N TYR A 161 11.14 39.24 -27.98
CA TYR A 161 10.61 40.18 -26.98
C TYR A 161 11.75 40.77 -26.16
N LYS A 162 11.63 42.05 -25.85
CA LYS A 162 12.65 42.73 -25.04
C LYS A 162 12.08 43.41 -23.80
N LYS A 163 10.77 43.59 -23.76
CA LYS A 163 10.11 44.28 -22.65
C LYS A 163 9.28 43.29 -21.86
N THR A 164 9.31 43.47 -20.54
CA THR A 164 8.49 42.64 -19.66
C THR A 164 7.00 42.81 -19.95
N MET A 165 6.58 44.02 -20.35
CA MET A 165 5.18 44.22 -20.68
C MET A 165 4.71 43.35 -21.84
N GLU A 166 5.58 43.14 -22.82
CA GLU A 166 5.25 42.24 -23.93
C GLU A 166 5.04 40.84 -23.43
N ALA A 167 5.93 40.38 -22.54
CA ALA A 167 5.83 39.05 -21.99
C ALA A 167 4.56 38.85 -21.16
N VAL A 168 4.25 39.83 -20.33
CA VAL A 168 3.05 39.76 -19.51
C VAL A 168 1.80 39.74 -20.37
N LEU A 169 1.76 40.55 -21.41
CA LEU A 169 0.61 40.59 -22.29
C LEU A 169 0.44 39.24 -23.01
N LEU A 170 1.52 38.64 -23.46
CA LEU A 170 1.44 37.32 -24.12
C LEU A 170 0.88 36.29 -23.17
N LEU A 171 1.38 36.25 -21.94
CA LEU A 171 0.90 35.26 -20.98
C LEU A 171 -0.57 35.45 -20.66
N LYS A 172 -1.02 36.70 -20.59
CA LYS A 172 -2.44 36.98 -20.34
C LYS A 172 -3.29 36.54 -21.52
N LYS A 173 -2.83 36.79 -22.75
CA LYS A 173 -3.58 36.41 -23.94
C LYS A 173 -3.66 34.88 -24.10
N LEU A 174 -2.61 34.20 -23.70
CA LEU A 174 -2.61 32.73 -23.74
C LEU A 174 -3.38 32.11 -22.60
N LYS A 175 -3.84 32.96 -21.66
CA LYS A 175 -4.58 32.51 -20.47
C LYS A 175 -3.70 31.65 -19.54
N ALA A 176 -2.42 31.94 -19.58
CA ALA A 176 -1.46 31.29 -18.69
C ALA A 176 -1.16 32.15 -17.46
N TRP A 177 -1.73 33.35 -17.38
CA TRP A 177 -1.42 34.27 -16.29
C TRP A 177 -1.92 33.81 -14.94
N ASN A 178 -2.91 32.89 -14.91
CA ASN A 178 -3.41 32.37 -13.65
C ASN A 178 -2.32 31.64 -12.87
N ASP A 179 -1.39 31.00 -13.57
CA ASP A 179 -0.28 30.34 -12.91
C ASP A 179 0.62 31.37 -12.21
N ILE A 180 0.83 32.50 -12.87
CA ILE A 180 1.64 33.56 -12.29
C ILE A 180 0.92 34.20 -11.10
N LYS A 181 -0.40 34.34 -11.19
CA LYS A 181 -1.17 34.85 -10.06
C LYS A 181 -0.99 33.96 -8.84
N LYS A 182 -0.96 32.66 -9.06
CA LYS A 182 -0.76 31.73 -7.96
C LYS A 182 0.61 31.91 -7.32
N VAL A 183 1.63 32.17 -8.16
CA VAL A 183 2.96 32.43 -7.62
C VAL A 183 2.98 33.72 -6.79
N TYR A 184 2.34 34.78 -7.28
CA TYR A 184 2.26 36.04 -6.51
C TYR A 184 1.60 35.79 -5.16
N ALA A 185 0.52 35.03 -5.15
CA ALA A 185 -0.21 34.76 -3.92
C ALA A 185 0.59 33.94 -2.94
N SER A 186 1.55 33.15 -3.43
CA SER A 186 2.34 32.26 -2.58
C SER A 186 3.56 32.92 -1.97
N GLN A 187 3.89 34.10 -2.42
CA GLN A 187 5.08 34.81 -1.93
C GLN A 187 4.89 35.21 -0.48
N ARG A 188 5.85 34.88 0.35
CA ARG A 188 5.80 35.22 1.76
C ARG A 188 7.20 35.10 2.35
N MET A 189 7.37 35.78 3.50
CA MET A 189 8.63 35.67 4.22
C MET A 189 8.78 34.24 4.77
N ARG A 190 10.01 33.75 4.72
CA ARG A 190 10.29 32.41 5.21
C ARG A 190 9.98 32.32 6.70
N ALA A 191 9.34 31.22 7.10
CA ALA A 191 9.07 31.00 8.51
C ALA A 191 10.33 30.55 9.23
N GLY A 192 10.38 30.82 10.53
CA GLY A 192 11.47 30.36 11.34
C GLY A 192 12.64 31.33 11.35
N LYS A 193 13.72 30.91 11.98
CA LYS A 193 14.89 31.76 12.14
C LYS A 193 15.76 31.85 10.89
N GLY A 194 15.48 31.07 9.90
CA GLY A 194 16.17 31.20 8.62
C GLY A 194 15.96 32.55 7.98
N LYS A 195 14.86 33.24 8.28
CA LYS A 195 14.62 34.59 7.75
C LYS A 195 15.61 35.60 8.29
N MET A 196 16.16 35.33 9.44
CA MET A 196 17.17 36.22 10.01
C MET A 196 18.54 36.05 9.38
N ARG A 197 18.80 34.82 8.90
CA ARG A 197 20.08 34.53 8.29
C ARG A 197 20.15 34.96 6.84
N ASN A 198 19.05 34.80 6.10
CA ASN A 198 18.99 35.19 4.70
C ASN A 198 17.52 35.35 4.32
N UNK A 199 17.12 36.45 4.03
CA UNK A 199 15.71 36.72 3.77
C UNK A 199 15.26 36.04 2.57
N UNK A 200 14.73 35.05 2.71
CA UNK A 200 14.25 34.32 1.60
C UNK A 200 12.76 34.34 1.59
N UNK A 201 12.35 34.40 0.43
CA UNK A 201 10.92 34.40 0.25
C UNK A 201 10.60 33.13 -0.39
N UNK A 202 9.63 32.69 -0.18
CA UNK A 202 9.20 31.41 -0.66
C UNK A 202 8.25 31.67 -1.75
N UNK A 203 8.51 30.98 -2.81
CA UNK A 203 7.68 31.18 -3.96
C UNK A 203 7.46 29.84 -4.60
N UNK A 204 6.51 29.80 -5.43
CA UNK A 204 6.13 28.57 -6.11
C UNK A 204 6.71 28.66 -7.47
N UNK A 205 6.86 27.61 -8.17
CA UNK A 205 7.43 27.64 -9.49
C UNK A 205 6.29 27.69 -10.44
N UNK A 206 6.48 28.25 -11.49
CA UNK A 206 5.46 28.47 -12.52
C UNK A 206 5.92 27.80 -13.77
N UNK A 207 5.66 28.31 -14.91
CA UNK A 207 5.91 27.84 -16.21
C UNK A 207 7.38 27.89 -16.53
N UNK A 208 7.72 27.08 -17.43
CA UNK A 208 9.01 27.11 -17.98
C UNK A 208 8.89 27.58 -19.39
N UNK A 209 9.47 28.46 -19.80
CA UNK A 209 9.50 28.89 -21.14
C UNK A 209 10.74 28.36 -21.73
N ILE A 210 10.54 27.60 -22.84
CA ILE A 210 11.67 26.93 -23.54
C ILE A 210 11.82 27.54 -24.94
N TYR A 211 12.97 28.03 -25.20
CA TYR A 211 13.25 28.79 -26.42
C TYR A 211 14.43 28.21 -27.16
N ASN A 212 14.57 28.58 -28.41
CA ASN A 212 15.70 28.11 -29.24
C ASN A 212 16.83 29.14 -29.29
N GLU A 213 16.50 30.39 -29.57
CA GLU A 213 17.50 31.46 -29.63
C GLU A 213 17.10 32.60 -28.75
N ASP A 214 18.03 33.14 -28.00
CA ASP A 214 17.76 34.28 -27.12
C ASP A 214 18.00 35.60 -27.88
N ASN A 215 16.93 36.18 -28.39
CA ASN A 215 16.98 37.48 -29.00
C ASN A 215 16.35 38.54 -28.12
N GLY A 216 16.39 38.27 -26.83
CA GLY A 216 15.83 39.18 -25.83
C GLY A 216 14.82 38.50 -24.92
N ILE A 217 14.45 37.28 -25.18
CA ILE A 217 13.39 36.62 -24.42
C ILE A 217 13.75 36.48 -22.93
N ILE A 218 15.01 36.27 -22.61
CA ILE A 218 15.38 36.13 -21.20
C ILE A 218 15.13 37.44 -20.48
N LYS A 219 15.51 38.55 -21.10
CA LYS A 219 15.26 39.88 -20.48
C LYS A 219 13.77 40.14 -20.27
N ALA A 220 12.95 39.70 -21.24
CA ALA A 220 11.53 39.98 -21.17
C ALA A 220 10.85 39.17 -20.07
N PHE A 221 11.26 37.92 -19.87
CA PHE A 221 10.52 37.02 -18.98
C PHE A 221 11.14 36.86 -17.59
N ARG A 222 12.45 37.17 -17.43
CA ARG A 222 13.11 36.77 -16.18
C ARG A 222 12.61 37.48 -14.95
N ASN A 223 12.08 38.68 -15.08
CA ASN A 223 11.61 39.43 -13.91
C ASN A 223 10.24 39.01 -13.43
N ILE A 224 9.52 38.19 -14.21
CA ILE A 224 8.21 37.71 -13.81
C ILE A 224 8.41 36.55 -12.81
N PRO A 225 7.80 36.63 -11.61
CA PRO A 225 8.06 35.60 -10.61
C PRO A 225 7.58 34.23 -11.07
N GLY A 226 8.36 33.23 -10.74
CA GLY A 226 8.00 31.85 -10.98
C GLY A 226 8.33 31.31 -12.35
N ILE A 227 8.75 32.16 -13.29
CA ILE A 227 9.08 31.72 -14.63
C ILE A 227 10.53 31.29 -14.69
N THR A 228 10.77 30.13 -15.27
CA THR A 228 12.11 29.65 -15.55
C THR A 228 12.30 29.61 -17.06
N LEU A 229 13.45 30.03 -17.52
CA LEU A 229 13.77 30.06 -18.94
C LEU A 229 14.86 29.03 -19.23
N LEU A 230 14.63 28.19 -20.24
CA LEU A 230 15.59 27.18 -20.65
C LEU A 230 15.78 27.23 -22.15
N ASN A 231 17.04 27.06 -22.57
CA ASN A 231 17.33 26.80 -23.97
C ASN A 231 17.01 25.34 -24.26
N VAL A 232 16.38 25.07 -25.40
CA VAL A 232 15.96 23.73 -25.71
C VAL A 232 17.15 22.76 -25.81
N SER A 233 18.32 23.27 -26.15
CA SER A 233 19.50 22.44 -26.24
C SER A 233 20.13 22.12 -24.87
N LYS A 234 19.65 22.77 -23.82
CA LYS A 234 20.23 22.64 -22.48
C LYS A 234 19.15 22.32 -21.46
N LEU A 235 18.28 21.37 -21.75
CA LEU A 235 17.23 20.97 -20.84
C LEU A 235 17.82 20.35 -19.58
N ASN A 236 17.23 20.72 -18.47
CA ASN A 236 17.75 20.36 -17.14
C ASN A 236 16.61 19.72 -16.33
N ILE A 237 16.89 18.52 -15.82
CA ILE A 237 15.85 17.81 -15.07
C ILE A 237 15.49 18.54 -13.77
N LEU A 238 16.42 19.29 -13.21
CA LEU A 238 16.12 20.03 -12.00
C LEU A 238 15.07 21.11 -12.25
N LYS A 239 15.02 21.62 -13.49
CA LYS A 239 14.04 22.63 -13.86
C LYS A 239 12.76 21.99 -14.42
N LEU A 240 12.90 20.92 -15.18
CA LEU A 240 11.73 20.27 -15.77
C LEU A 240 10.89 19.50 -14.75
N ALA A 241 11.53 19.02 -13.70
CA ALA A 241 10.84 18.25 -12.67
C ALA A 241 11.19 18.80 -11.30
N PRO A 242 10.72 19.97 -10.96
CA PRO A 242 11.06 20.53 -9.63
C PRO A 242 10.56 19.60 -8.53
N GLY A 243 11.40 19.39 -7.58
CA GLY A 243 11.05 18.50 -6.47
C GLY A 243 11.09 17.04 -6.79
N GLY A 244 11.50 16.67 -8.01
CA GLY A 244 11.55 15.29 -8.44
C GLY A 244 10.26 14.71 -8.96
N UNK A 245 9.38 15.49 -9.21
CA UNK A 245 8.07 15.07 -9.73
C UNK A 245 7.88 15.59 -11.11
N UNK A 246 7.29 14.97 -12.04
CA UNK A 246 7.08 15.34 -13.40
C UNK A 246 5.86 16.20 -13.53
N GLY A 247 5.57 16.86 -14.66
CA GLY A 247 4.34 17.60 -14.92
C GLY A 247 4.43 19.11 -14.89
N ARG A 248 5.60 19.64 -15.07
CA ARG A 248 5.68 21.10 -15.05
C ARG A 248 5.05 21.70 -16.30
N PHE A 249 4.34 22.81 -16.11
CA PHE A 249 3.72 23.54 -17.21
C PHE A 249 4.82 24.19 -18.06
N CYS A 250 4.86 23.85 -19.34
CA CYS A 250 5.89 24.36 -20.25
C CYS A 250 5.26 25.14 -21.38
N ILE A 251 5.90 26.24 -21.77
CA ILE A 251 5.52 27.01 -22.94
C ILE A 251 6.71 26.98 -23.90
N TRP A 252 6.44 26.60 -25.14
CA TRP A 252 7.48 26.39 -26.14
C TRP A 252 7.39 27.43 -27.22
N THR A 253 8.55 27.90 -27.68
CA THR A 253 8.54 28.61 -28.97
C THR A 253 8.50 27.57 -30.09
N GLU A 254 8.02 27.99 -31.27
CA GLU A 254 7.86 27.05 -32.37
C GLU A 254 9.19 26.39 -32.74
N SER A 255 10.26 27.17 -32.87
CA SER A 255 11.55 26.61 -33.25
C SER A 255 12.10 25.65 -32.22
N ALA A 256 11.88 25.93 -30.92
CA ALA A 256 12.31 25.02 -29.88
C ALA A 256 11.53 23.71 -29.95
N PHE A 257 10.22 23.82 -30.18
CA PHE A 257 9.38 22.64 -30.26
C PHE A 257 9.76 21.76 -31.45
N ARG A 258 10.03 22.39 -32.58
CA ARG A 258 10.43 21.63 -33.78
C ARG A 258 11.81 20.99 -33.60
N LYS A 259 12.68 21.60 -32.79
CA LYS A 259 14.03 21.05 -32.61
C LYS A 259 14.04 19.77 -31.78
N LEU A 260 12.97 19.47 -31.06
CA LEU A 260 12.95 18.29 -30.19
C LEU A 260 13.16 16.98 -30.96
N ASP A 261 12.62 16.88 -32.17
CA ASP A 261 12.83 15.65 -32.96
C ASP A 261 14.29 15.48 -33.34
N GLU A 262 15.01 16.57 -33.56
CA GLU A 262 16.44 16.47 -33.84
C GLU A 262 17.25 16.14 -32.60
N LEU A 263 16.83 16.68 -31.46
CA LEU A 263 17.54 16.42 -30.22
C LEU A 263 17.27 15.04 -29.65
N CYS A 264 16.04 14.57 -29.72
CA CYS A 264 15.66 13.32 -29.09
C CYS A 264 15.45 12.18 -30.09
N GLY A 265 15.18 12.52 -31.34
CA GLY A 265 14.90 11.51 -32.35
C GLY A 265 13.50 10.95 -32.23
N THR A 266 13.22 9.99 -33.07
CA THR A 266 11.96 9.25 -33.04
C THR A 266 12.29 7.77 -32.95
N TRP A 267 11.26 6.93 -32.82
CA TRP A 267 11.51 5.49 -32.76
C TRP A 267 11.98 4.94 -34.09
N ARG A 268 11.72 5.64 -35.18
CA ARG A 268 12.18 5.22 -36.50
C ARG A 268 13.55 5.76 -36.87
N LYS A 269 13.90 6.92 -36.30
CA LYS A 269 15.14 7.60 -36.68
C LYS A 269 15.83 8.09 -35.42
N ALA A 270 17.10 7.75 -35.30
CA ALA A 270 17.89 8.20 -34.16
C ALA A 270 18.04 9.71 -34.17
N ALA A 271 18.35 10.27 -33.01
CA ALA A 271 18.58 11.71 -32.88
C ALA A 271 19.73 12.13 -33.80
N SER A 272 19.55 13.26 -34.48
CA SER A 272 20.59 13.75 -35.36
C SER A 272 21.59 14.64 -34.64
N LEU A 273 21.18 15.27 -33.53
CA LEU A 273 22.05 16.16 -32.80
C LEU A 273 22.78 15.50 -31.63
N LYS A 274 22.45 14.25 -31.34
CA LYS A 274 23.13 13.47 -30.31
C LYS A 274 23.62 12.17 -30.89
N SER A 275 24.81 11.77 -30.46
CA SER A 275 25.42 10.56 -30.95
C SER A 275 24.85 9.34 -30.23
N THR A 276 24.46 8.34 -31.01
CA THR A 276 23.99 7.05 -30.48
C THR A 276 22.86 7.19 -29.46
N TYR A 277 21.95 8.11 -29.72
CA TYR A 277 20.82 8.33 -28.80
C TYR A 277 19.50 8.00 -29.46
N ASN A 278 18.68 7.23 -28.78
CA ASN A 278 17.31 6.91 -29.21
C ASN A 278 16.37 7.08 -28.03
N LEU A 279 15.10 7.22 -28.37
CA LEU A 279 14.06 7.30 -27.34
C LEU A 279 13.93 5.95 -26.61
N PRO A 280 13.64 5.97 -25.32
CA PRO A 280 13.43 4.72 -24.61
C PRO A 280 12.20 3.99 -25.11
N MET A 281 12.26 2.65 -25.08
CA MET A 281 11.15 1.83 -25.55
C MET A 281 10.13 1.64 -24.42
N HIS A 282 8.87 1.56 -24.80
CA HIS A 282 7.81 1.28 -23.86
C HIS A 282 7.88 -0.17 -23.41
N LYS A 283 7.67 -0.41 -22.14
CA LYS A 283 7.62 -1.76 -21.61
C LYS A 283 6.32 -2.45 -21.98
N MET A 284 5.23 -1.70 -22.01
CA MET A 284 3.92 -2.22 -22.39
C MET A 284 3.36 -1.39 -23.54
N LEU A 285 2.99 -2.06 -24.62
CA LEU A 285 2.41 -1.36 -25.76
C LEU A 285 0.97 -0.95 -25.49
N ASN A 286 0.24 -1.78 -24.79
CA ASN A 286 -1.14 -1.51 -24.43
C ASN A 286 -1.19 -1.17 -22.95
N THR A 287 -1.42 0.10 -22.64
CA THR A 287 -1.44 0.57 -21.28
C THR A 287 -2.85 0.82 -20.76
N ASP A 288 -3.86 0.44 -21.50
CA ASP A 288 -5.24 0.57 -21.06
C ASP A 288 -5.53 -0.54 -20.05
N ARG A 289 -5.32 -0.24 -18.78
CA ARG A 289 -5.45 -1.23 -17.72
C ARG A 289 -6.88 -1.75 -17.61
N SER A 290 -7.85 -0.87 -17.73
CA SER A 290 -9.24 -1.29 -17.66
C SER A 290 -9.56 -2.32 -18.73
N ARG A 291 -9.09 -2.10 -19.93
CA ARG A 291 -9.35 -3.03 -21.03
C ARG A 291 -8.65 -4.36 -20.81
N ILE A 292 -7.43 -4.31 -20.27
CA ILE A 292 -6.71 -5.54 -19.99
C ILE A 292 -7.42 -6.34 -18.90
N LEU A 293 -7.85 -5.68 -17.83
CA LEU A 293 -8.52 -6.36 -16.73
C LEU A 293 -9.86 -6.95 -17.13
N LYS A 294 -10.53 -6.36 -18.11
CA LYS A 294 -11.82 -6.86 -18.58
C LYS A 294 -11.71 -7.81 -19.76
N SER A 295 -10.48 -8.13 -20.18
CA SER A 295 -10.29 -8.99 -21.34
C SER A 295 -10.76 -10.42 -21.01
N PRO A 296 -11.22 -11.16 -22.05
CA PRO A 296 -11.66 -12.53 -21.83
C PRO A 296 -10.58 -13.44 -21.27
N GLU A 297 -9.32 -13.21 -21.66
CA GLU A 297 -8.22 -14.04 -21.17
C GLU A 297 -8.07 -13.95 -19.66
N ILE A 298 -8.21 -12.75 -19.13
CA ILE A 298 -8.06 -12.56 -17.70
C ILE A 298 -9.33 -12.98 -16.96
N GLN A 299 -10.50 -12.64 -17.52
CA GLN A 299 -11.75 -12.97 -16.86
C GLN A 299 -11.95 -14.46 -16.73
N SER A 300 -11.45 -15.23 -17.70
CA SER A 300 -11.57 -16.68 -17.62
C SER A 300 -10.68 -17.30 -16.56
N ALA A 301 -9.62 -16.59 -16.18
CA ALA A 301 -8.69 -17.12 -15.17
C ALA A 301 -9.04 -16.66 -13.76
N LEU A 302 -9.87 -15.68 -13.63
CA LEU A 302 -10.20 -15.12 -12.33
C LEU A 302 -11.29 -15.92 -11.65
N ARG A 303 -11.24 -15.92 -10.34
CA ARG A 303 -12.29 -16.50 -9.52
C ARG A 303 -13.53 -15.63 -9.63
N ALA A 304 -14.70 -16.27 -9.54
CA ALA A 304 -15.96 -15.52 -9.57
C ALA A 304 -16.05 -14.54 -8.40
N PRO A 305 -16.75 -13.43 -8.62
CA PRO A 305 -16.89 -12.48 -7.51
C PRO A 305 -17.67 -13.08 -6.35
N ARG A 306 -17.26 -12.72 -5.17
CA ARG A 306 -17.99 -13.13 -3.97
C ARG A 306 -19.06 -12.09 -3.70
N LYS A 307 -20.31 -12.51 -3.83
CA LYS A 307 -21.43 -11.59 -3.64
C LYS A 307 -21.94 -11.58 -2.22
N LYS A 308 -21.62 -12.59 -1.46
CA LYS A 308 -22.05 -12.68 -0.06
C LYS A 308 -20.83 -12.71 0.84
N ILE A 309 -21.00 -12.16 2.00
CA ILE A 309 -19.95 -12.22 3.01
C ILE A 309 -20.03 -13.58 3.68
N HIS A 310 -18.96 -14.34 3.59
CA HIS A 310 -18.89 -15.66 4.21
C HIS A 310 -18.10 -15.53 5.50
N ARG A 311 -18.83 -15.70 6.59
CA ARG A 311 -18.19 -15.60 7.90
C ARG A 311 -17.76 -16.96 8.35
N ARG A 312 -16.69 -16.98 9.09
CA ARG A 312 -16.20 -18.24 9.65
C ARG A 312 -17.22 -18.78 10.65
N VAL A 313 -17.53 -20.04 10.54
CA VAL A 313 -18.43 -20.68 11.48
C VAL A 313 -17.62 -21.19 12.66
N LEU A 314 -18.16 -21.01 13.85
CA LEU A 314 -17.49 -21.50 15.05
C LEU A 314 -17.33 -23.02 14.97
N LYS A 315 -16.11 -23.47 15.22
CA LYS A 315 -15.82 -24.91 15.20
C LYS A 315 -16.49 -25.58 16.40
N LYS A 316 -17.19 -26.64 16.15
CA LYS A 316 -17.84 -27.40 17.21
C LYS A 316 -17.28 -28.81 17.28
N ASN A 317 -17.30 -29.35 18.48
CA ASN A 317 -16.72 -30.66 18.72
C ASN A 317 -17.61 -31.75 18.14
N PRO A 318 -17.12 -32.54 17.18
CA PRO A 318 -17.96 -33.62 16.63
C PRO A 318 -18.38 -34.64 17.68
N LEU A 319 -17.59 -34.80 18.72
CA LEU A 319 -17.92 -35.75 19.76
C LEU A 319 -19.07 -35.28 20.64
N LYS A 320 -19.35 -33.97 20.63
CA LYS A 320 -20.45 -33.44 21.40
C LYS A 320 -21.63 -33.02 20.55
N ASN A 321 -21.39 -32.68 19.30
CA ASN A 321 -22.43 -32.20 18.41
C ASN A 321 -22.71 -33.25 17.34
N PRO A 322 -23.84 -33.94 17.43
CA PRO A 322 -24.12 -35.04 16.47
C PRO A 322 -24.23 -34.54 15.03
N ARG A 323 -24.70 -33.32 14.81
CA ARG A 323 -24.81 -32.81 13.44
C ARG A 323 -23.44 -32.64 12.80
N ILE A 324 -22.49 -32.16 13.58
CA ILE A 324 -21.13 -31.99 13.08
C ILE A 324 -20.50 -33.38 12.82
N MET A 325 -20.78 -34.35 13.70
CA MET A 325 -20.30 -35.70 13.49
C MET A 325 -20.87 -36.27 12.20
N LEU A 326 -22.15 -36.00 11.92
CA LEU A 326 -22.76 -36.50 10.69
C LEU A 326 -22.14 -35.86 9.45
N LYS A 327 -21.76 -34.60 9.52
CA LYS A 327 -21.07 -33.98 8.41
C LYS A 327 -19.70 -34.54 8.19
N LEU A 328 -19.02 -34.86 9.29
CA LEU A 328 -17.68 -35.42 9.21
C LEU A 328 -17.71 -36.87 8.77
N ASN A 329 -18.63 -37.64 9.32
CA ASN A 329 -18.73 -39.08 9.07
C ASN A 329 -20.21 -39.45 8.96
N PRO A 330 -20.76 -39.45 7.73
CA PRO A 330 -22.19 -39.80 7.59
C PRO A 330 -22.54 -41.18 8.08
N TYR A 331 -21.57 -42.12 8.10
CA TYR A 331 -21.85 -43.46 8.59
C TYR A 331 -22.18 -43.50 10.08
N ALA A 332 -21.82 -42.45 10.81
CA ALA A 332 -22.15 -42.37 12.22
C ALA A 332 -23.64 -42.50 12.48
N LYS A 333 -24.45 -41.98 11.53
CA LYS A 333 -25.90 -42.09 11.67
C LYS A 333 -26.35 -43.54 11.71
N THR A 334 -25.82 -44.35 10.81
CA THR A 334 -26.14 -45.78 10.77
C THR A 334 -25.64 -46.47 12.02
N MET A 335 -24.44 -46.14 12.45
CA MET A 335 -23.88 -46.80 13.63
C MET A 335 -24.71 -46.50 14.88
N ARG A 336 -25.13 -45.28 15.04
CA ARG A 336 -25.94 -44.92 16.21
C ARG A 336 -27.31 -45.57 16.16
N ARG A 337 -27.92 -45.60 14.98
CA ARG A 337 -29.17 -46.32 14.82
C ARG A 337 -29.08 -47.75 15.22
N ASN A 338 -28.02 -48.43 14.71
CA ASN A 338 -27.80 -49.83 15.02
C ASN A 338 -27.56 -50.04 16.50
N THR A 339 -26.84 -49.11 17.13
CA THR A 339 -26.59 -49.22 18.55
C THR A 339 -27.87 -49.11 19.36
N ILE A 340 -28.72 -48.13 19.00
CA ILE A 340 -29.96 -47.92 19.72
C ILE A 340 -30.87 -49.11 19.54
N LEU A 341 -30.99 -49.62 18.33
CA LEU A 341 -31.82 -50.78 18.07
C LEU A 341 -31.31 -52.01 18.80
N ARG A 342 -30.03 -52.18 18.83
CA ARG A 342 -29.43 -53.32 19.52
C ARG A 342 -29.64 -53.23 21.02
N GLN A 343 -29.51 -52.04 21.58
CA GLN A 343 -29.72 -51.84 23.00
C GLN A 343 -31.20 -52.08 23.37
N ALA A 344 -32.09 -51.61 22.53
CA ALA A 344 -33.53 -51.83 22.76
C ALA A 344 -33.86 -53.29 22.70
N ARG A 345 -33.29 -53.98 21.72
CA ARG A 345 -33.51 -55.42 21.58
C ARG A 345 -32.96 -56.17 22.79
N ASN A 346 -31.76 -55.85 23.20
CA ASN A 346 -31.18 -56.51 24.36
C ASN A 346 -31.96 -56.24 25.62
N HIS A 347 -32.45 -55.02 25.75
CA HIS A 347 -33.27 -54.66 26.89
C HIS A 347 -34.57 -55.52 26.91
N LYS A 348 -35.18 -55.65 25.73
CA LYS A 348 -36.38 -56.45 25.63
C LYS A 348 -36.12 -57.89 26.01
N ILE A 349 -34.97 -58.42 25.51
CA ILE A 349 -34.62 -59.77 25.83
C ILE A 349 -34.43 -59.94 27.34
N ARG A 350 -33.75 -58.98 27.97
CA ARG A 350 -33.55 -59.06 29.41
C ARG A 350 -34.89 -58.98 30.16
N MET A 351 -35.80 -58.14 29.69
CA MET A 351 -37.07 -58.01 30.33
C MET A 351 -37.91 -59.25 30.15
N ASP A 352 -37.86 -59.82 28.96
CA ASP A 352 -38.57 -61.09 28.72
C ASP A 352 -38.04 -62.16 29.59
N LYS A 353 -36.74 -62.22 29.74
CA LYS A 353 -36.13 -63.26 30.59
C LYS A 353 -36.52 -63.08 32.06
N ALA A 354 -36.55 -61.79 32.48
CA ALA A 354 -36.93 -61.50 33.86
C ALA A 354 -38.40 -61.90 34.10
N ALA A 355 -39.24 -61.58 33.11
CA ALA A 355 -40.64 -61.93 33.24
C ALA A 355 -40.85 -63.44 33.27
N ALA A 356 -40.08 -64.11 32.40
CA ALA A 356 -40.20 -65.57 32.39
C ALA A 356 -39.71 -66.19 33.70
N ALA A 357 -38.63 -65.60 34.25
CA ALA A 357 -38.11 -66.10 35.53
C ALA A 357 -39.13 -65.85 36.63
N LEU A 358 -39.79 -64.68 36.58
CA LEU A 358 -40.83 -64.38 37.55
C LEU A 358 -42.00 -65.32 37.45
N GLU A 359 -42.39 -65.63 36.21
CA GLU A 359 -43.49 -66.56 36.01
C GLU A 359 -43.07 -67.95 36.48
N ALA A 360 -41.86 -68.31 36.16
CA ALA A 360 -41.38 -69.70 36.61
C ALA A 360 -41.39 -69.68 38.14
N LYS A 361 -40.96 -68.68 38.78
CA LYS A 361 -40.99 -68.55 40.24
C LYS A 361 -42.43 -68.56 40.76
N SER A 362 -43.26 -67.89 40.10
CA SER A 362 -44.68 -67.85 40.49
C SER A 362 -45.27 -69.19 40.45
N UNK A 363 -44.83 -69.68 39.57
CA UNK A 363 -45.31 -70.98 39.36
C UNK A 363 -44.95 -71.95 40.28
N UNK A 364 -44.00 -71.64 40.59
CA UNK A 364 -43.55 -72.48 41.47
C UNK A 364 -43.85 -72.06 42.80
N UNK A 365 -44.02 -71.37 42.91
CA UNK A 365 -44.06 -70.83 44.13
C UNK A 365 -44.99 -69.68 44.02
N UNK A 366 -45.76 -70.04 43.75
CA UNK A 366 -46.62 -69.22 43.44
C UNK A 366 -46.84 -68.15 44.31
N UNK A 367 -46.76 -68.50 45.28
CA UNK A 367 -47.12 -67.56 46.11
C UNK A 367 -46.06 -66.61 46.39
N UNK A 368 -45.26 -67.16 46.41
CA UNK A 368 -44.24 -66.40 46.73
C UNK A 368 -43.86 -65.59 45.69
N UNK A 369 -44.21 -66.11 45.00
CA UNK A 369 -43.94 -65.51 43.92
C UNK A 369 -44.66 -64.23 43.73
N UNK A 370 -45.52 -64.35 44.22
CA UNK A 370 -46.25 -63.25 44.09
C UNK A 370 -45.57 -62.05 44.62
N UNK A 371 -45.10 -62.39 45.59
CA UNK A 371 -44.40 -61.37 46.17
C UNK A 371 -43.12 -61.07 45.45
N UNK A 372 -42.73 -61.96 45.20
CA UNK A 372 -41.54 -61.92 44.52
C UNK A 372 -41.74 -61.29 43.17
N UNK A 373 -42.63 -61.66 42.85
CA UNK A 373 -43.02 -61.28 41.62
C UNK A 373 -43.22 -59.78 41.58
N UNK A 374 -43.74 -59.66 42.49
CA UNK A 374 -44.02 -58.31 42.59
C UNK A 374 -42.73 -57.57 42.72
N UNK A 375 -42.12 -58.11 43.40
CA UNK A 375 -40.87 -57.52 43.54
C UNK A 375 -40.03 -57.60 42.33
N UNK A 376 -40.12 -58.58 41.94
CA UNK A 376 -39.44 -58.84 40.78
C UNK A 376 -40.00 -58.05 39.65
N UNK A 377 -41.04 -58.08 39.80
CA UNK A 377 -41.75 -57.37 38.84
C UNK A 377 -41.35 -55.93 38.95
N UNK A 378 -41.41 -55.81 40.04
CA UNK A 378 -41.03 -54.48 40.33
C UNK A 378 -39.62 -54.25 39.93
N UNK A 379 -39.04 -55.08 40.18
CA UNK A 379 -37.70 -55.03 39.82
C UNK A 379 -37.54 -55.09 38.37
N UNK A 380 -38.14 -55.87 38.05
CA UNK A 380 -38.17 -56.05 36.69
C UNK A 380 -38.81 -54.88 35.97
N UNK A 381 -39.61 -54.67 36.53
CA UNK A 381 -40.30 -53.55 36.04
C UNK A 381 -39.46 -52.34 36.16
N UNK A 382 -39.00 -52.46 37.16
CA UNK A 382 -38.11 -51.40 37.40
C UNK A 382 -36.99 -51.50 36.51
N UNK A 383 -36.69 -52.53 36.47
CA UNK A 383 -35.66 -52.82 35.61
C UNK A 383 -36.11 -52.62 34.21
N UNK A 384 -37.00 -52.99 34.16
CA UNK A 384 -37.60 -52.87 32.92
C UNK A 384 -37.87 -51.46 32.58
N UNK A 385 -38.25 -51.16 33.49
CA UNK A 385 -38.55 -49.79 33.39
C UNK A 385 -37.28 -49.01 33.19
N UNK A 386 -36.63 -49.49 33.87
CA UNK A 386 -35.38 -48.95 33.77
C UNK A 386 -34.76 -49.32 32.51
N UNK A 387 -34.93 -50.31 32.38
CA UNK A 387 -34.46 -50.81 31.20
C UNK A 387 -35.25 -50.35 30.03
N UNK A 388 -36.23 -50.39 30.35
CA UNK A 388 -37.14 -49.97 29.38
C UNK A 388 -36.92 -48.57 29.17
N UNK A 389 -36.80 -48.28 30.17
CA UNK A 389 -36.46 -46.93 30.14
C UNK A 389 -35.20 -46.75 29.45
N UNK A 390 -34.63 -47.55 29.77
CA UNK A 390 -33.45 -47.59 29.16
C UNK A 390 -33.58 -47.94 27.74
N UNK A 391 -34.16 -48.75 27.74
CA UNK A 391 -34.43 -49.22 26.48
C UNK A 391 -35.32 -48.31 25.74
N UNK A 392 -36.06 -48.12 26.32
CA UNK A 392 -36.97 -47.19 25.84
C UNK A 392 -36.33 -45.89 25.82
N UNK A 393 -35.79 -45.92 26.70
CA UNK A 393 -35.02 -44.81 26.76
C UNK A 393 -34.13 -44.85 25.66
N UNK A 394 -33.84 -45.84 25.70
CA UNK A 394 -33.03 -46.06 24.66
C UNK A 394 -33.79 -45.89 23.41
N UNK A 395 -34.58 -46.46 23.59
CA UNK A 395 -35.41 -46.39 22.51
C UNK A 395 -36.10 -45.11 22.44
N UNK A 396 -36.40 -44.96 23.27
CA UNK A 396 -37.02 -43.76 23.53
C UNK A 396 -36.04 -42.71 23.63
N UNK A 397 -35.29 -43.24 24.13
CA UNK A 397 -34.25 -42.41 24.21
C UNK A 397 -33.82 -42.23 22.89
N UNK A 398 -33.96 -43.16 22.61
CA UNK A 398 -33.67 -43.14 21.35
C UNK A 398 -34.63 -42.29 20.65
N UNK A 399 -35.44 -42.56 21.09
CA UNK A 399 -36.42 -41.83 20.61
C UNK A 399 -36.44 -40.52 21.20
N UNK A 400 -36.33 -40.69 22.02
CA UNK A 400 -36.31 -39.59 22.75
C UNK A 400 -35.04 -39.00 22.63
N UNK A 401 -34.50 -39.80 22.57
CA UNK A 401 -33.30 -39.40 22.40
C UNK A 401 -33.22 -38.78 21.22
N UNK A 402 -33.81 -39.37 20.80
CA UNK A 402 -33.84 -38.86 19.71
C UNK A 402 -34.46 -37.73 19.73
N UNK A 403 -35.16 -37.95 20.33
CA UNK A 403 -35.78 -36.88 20.54
C UNK A 403 -35.13 -35.95 21.28
N UNK A 404 -34.80 -36.41 21.89
CA UNK A 404 -34.19 -35.70 22.70
C UNK A 404 -32.99 -35.39 22.14
N UNK A 405 -32.87 -36.06 21.57
CA UNK A 405 -32.06 -35.86 21.06
C UNK A 405 -32.05 -35.12 20.48
N UNK A 406 -32.96 -35.27 20.19
CA UNK A 406 -33.03 -34.47 19.69
C UNK A 406 -32.76 -33.56 20.33
N UNK A 407 -33.15 -33.81 20.88
CA UNK A 407 -33.07 -33.02 21.62
C UNK A 407 -31.99 -32.90 22.17
N UNK A 408 -31.83 -33.52 22.23
CA UNK A 408 -31.00 -33.45 22.67
C UNK A 408 -30.12 -33.58 22.03
N UNK A 409 -30.32 -33.66 21.18
CA UNK A 409 -29.84 -33.67 20.84
C UNK A 409 -29.39 -33.43 20.83
N UNK A 410 -29.85 -32.91 20.94
CA UNK A 410 -29.43 -32.50 21.06
C UNK A 410 -28.76 -32.44 21.80
N UNK A 411 -29.04 -32.63 22.26
CA UNK A 411 -28.61 -32.61 22.99
C UNK A 411 -27.97 -33.45 23.23
N UNK A 412 -28.16 -34.01 22.72
CA UNK A 412 -27.81 -34.60 22.90
C UNK A 412 -27.09 -35.01 22.67
N UNK A 413 -26.79 -34.53 21.96
CA UNK A 413 -26.33 -34.72 21.76
C UNK A 413 -25.73 -34.72 22.19
N UNK A 414 -25.84 -34.23 22.79
CA UNK A 414 -25.38 -34.15 23.22
C UNK A 414 -25.08 -34.75 23.81
N UNK A 415 -25.54 -35.32 23.89
CA UNK A 415 -25.41 -35.68 24.31
C UNK A 415 -25.00 -36.38 24.36
N UNK A 416 -24.68 -36.66 23.61
CA UNK A 416 -24.46 -37.03 23.66
C UNK A 416 -23.99 -37.28 23.77
N UNK A 417 -23.48 -36.73 24.17
CA UNK A 417 -23.24 -36.87 24.29
C UNK A 417 -22.98 -37.15 24.54
N UNK A 418 -23.19 -37.56 24.84
CA UNK A 418 -22.97 -37.84 24.93
C UNK A 418 -22.64 -38.43 24.85
N UNK A 419 -22.19 -38.48 24.05
CA UNK A 419 -22.01 -38.90 23.90
C UNK A 419 -21.65 -39.53 24.01
N UNK A 420 -21.30 -39.62 24.75
CA UNK A 420 -21.17 -40.00 24.85
C UNK A 420 -21.26 -40.53 25.08
N UNK A 421 -21.95 -40.61 25.51
CA UNK A 421 -22.12 -40.88 25.68
C UNK A 421 -22.18 -41.17 25.59
N UNK A 422 -21.91 -40.88 24.91
CA UNK A 422 -22.01 -41.09 24.67
C UNK A 422 -22.04 -41.70 24.20
N UNK A 423 -21.22 -41.96 24.12
CA UNK A 423 -21.37 -42.49 23.51
C UNK A 423 -22.02 -43.34 23.65
N UNK A 424 -21.89 -43.44 24.37
CA UNK A 424 -22.50 -44.32 24.50
C UNK A 424 -23.66 -44.15 24.86
N UNK A 425 -23.41 -43.46 25.36
CA UNK A 425 -24.35 -43.21 25.80
C UNK A 425 -24.89 -42.51 25.04
N UNK A 426 -24.11 -42.22 24.85
CA UNK A 426 -24.37 -41.57 24.04
C UNK A 426 -24.88 -42.07 22.96
N UNK A 427 -24.29 -42.74 22.88
CA UNK A 427 -24.66 -43.37 21.86
C UNK A 427 -25.98 -43.61 21.84
N UNK A 428 -26.11 -43.70 22.66
CA UNK A 428 -27.40 -43.96 22.80
C UNK A 428 -28.21 -42.77 22.66
N UNK A 429 -27.65 -42.18 23.11
CA UNK A 429 -28.37 -41.01 23.13
C UNK A 429 -28.32 -40.34 21.85
N UNK A 430 -27.50 -40.42 21.65
CA UNK A 430 -27.25 -39.86 20.49
C UNK A 430 -27.76 -40.50 19.39
N UNK A 431 -27.69 -41.29 19.72
CA UNK A 431 -28.21 -42.04 18.86
C UNK A 431 -29.52 -41.81 18.68
N UNK A 432 -29.78 -41.62 19.60
CA UNK A 432 -31.00 -41.41 19.61
C UNK A 432 -31.36 -40.32 18.90
N GLN A 433 -30.78 -39.23 19.00
CA GLN A 433 -30.85 -38.00 18.32
C GLN A 433 -30.62 -38.25 16.84
N ILE A 434 -29.65 -38.99 16.59
CA ILE A 434 -29.33 -39.32 15.21
C ILE A 434 -30.46 -40.08 14.55
N ILE A 435 -30.99 -40.98 15.23
CA ILE A 435 -32.10 -41.75 14.69
C ILE A 435 -33.29 -40.81 14.47
N LEU A 436 -33.57 -39.92 15.41
CA LEU A 436 -34.67 -39.00 15.25
C LEU A 436 -34.41 -37.99 14.12
N ASP A 437 -33.17 -37.55 14.01
CA ASP A 437 -32.85 -36.63 12.90
C ASP A 437 -32.91 -37.38 11.55
N SER A 438 -32.89 -38.67 11.57
CA SER A 438 -33.09 -39.40 10.34
C SER A 438 -34.55 -39.40 9.97
#